data_faf4e0c87ff932446f2bccdfbc6122ca
#
_entry.id   faf4e0c87ff932446f2bccdfbc6122ca
#
_cell.length_a   1.000
_cell.length_b   1.000
_cell.length_c   1.000
_cell.angle_alpha   90.00
_cell.angle_beta   90.00
_cell.angle_gamma   90.00
#
_symmetry.space_group_name_H-M   'P 1'
#
loop_
_entity.id
_entity.type
_entity.pdbx_description
1 polymer ?
#
loop_
_entity_poly.entity_id
_entity_poly.type
_entity_poly.pdbx_seq_one_letter_code
_entity_poly.pdbx_strand_id
1 'polypeptide(L)' 'MNRRVRLKSFNGTVNPPKDCSPEENYWLLIGQAGEVIAPINERSRVLVKFERSVSSFGLYCHNEVENSLFILESDLESH' A
#
# COMPACT_ATOMS: atom_id res chain seq x y z
N MET A 1 -14.76 -12.16 3.65
CA MET A 1 -14.28 -12.17 2.26
C MET A 1 -13.37 -10.98 2.00
N ASN A 2 -12.21 -11.19 1.38
CA ASN A 2 -11.26 -10.12 1.14
C ASN A 2 -11.69 -9.27 -0.06
N ARG A 3 -11.39 -7.98 0.02
CA ARG A 3 -11.76 -7.02 -1.01
C ARG A 3 -10.57 -6.73 -1.93
N ARG A 4 -10.82 -6.76 -3.25
CA ARG A 4 -9.80 -6.39 -4.24
C ARG A 4 -9.76 -4.88 -4.39
N VAL A 5 -8.55 -4.32 -4.39
CA VAL A 5 -8.33 -2.87 -4.47
C VAL A 5 -7.12 -2.55 -5.34
N ARG A 6 -7.02 -1.28 -5.71
CA ARG A 6 -5.85 -0.74 -6.41
C ARG A 6 -5.42 0.52 -5.66
N LEU A 7 -4.11 0.71 -5.54
CA LEU A 7 -3.57 1.91 -4.91
C LEU A 7 -3.65 3.07 -5.90
N LYS A 8 -4.35 4.14 -5.53
CA LYS A 8 -4.49 5.33 -6.39
C LYS A 8 -3.67 6.51 -5.91
N SER A 9 -3.27 6.51 -4.64
CA SER A 9 -2.42 7.54 -4.04
C SER A 9 -1.74 6.93 -2.83
N PHE A 10 -0.84 7.67 -2.19
CA PHE A 10 -0.25 7.24 -0.93
C PHE A 10 -0.19 8.43 0.02
N ASN A 11 -0.76 8.25 1.21
CA ASN A 11 -0.90 9.32 2.21
C ASN A 11 -1.54 10.59 1.62
N GLY A 12 -2.50 10.39 0.71
CA GLY A 12 -3.28 11.45 0.11
C GLY A 12 -2.60 12.18 -1.05
N THR A 13 -1.43 11.72 -1.50
CA THR A 13 -0.71 12.35 -2.61
C THR A 13 -0.30 11.32 -3.66
N VAL A 14 0.00 11.80 -4.86
CA VAL A 14 0.46 10.93 -5.97
C VAL A 14 1.97 11.04 -6.21
N ASN A 15 2.64 11.96 -5.52
CA ASN A 15 4.08 12.16 -5.63
C ASN A 15 4.75 12.03 -4.27
N PRO A 16 5.94 11.39 -4.18
CA PRO A 16 6.65 11.31 -2.93
C PRO A 16 7.24 12.67 -2.52
N PRO A 17 7.52 12.86 -1.22
CA PRO A 17 8.23 14.05 -0.77
C PRO A 17 9.66 14.05 -1.32
N LYS A 18 10.28 15.24 -1.38
CA LYS A 18 11.62 15.41 -1.96
C LYS A 18 12.70 14.59 -1.27
N ASP A 19 12.57 14.39 0.04
CA ASP A 19 13.55 13.69 0.86
C ASP A 19 13.16 12.23 1.13
N CYS A 20 12.28 11.67 0.31
CA CYS A 20 11.85 10.29 0.46
C CYS A 20 12.99 9.32 0.14
N SER A 21 13.29 8.41 1.08
CA SER A 21 14.26 7.35 0.86
C SER A 21 13.75 6.39 -0.21
N PRO A 22 14.63 5.88 -1.10
CA PRO A 22 14.19 4.93 -2.13
C PRO A 22 13.47 3.70 -1.60
N GLU A 23 13.91 3.15 -0.48
CA GLU A 23 13.32 1.96 0.13
C GLU A 23 11.98 2.24 0.84
N GLU A 24 11.62 3.52 0.99
CA GLU A 24 10.35 3.94 1.59
C GLU A 24 9.46 4.67 0.58
N ASN A 25 9.82 4.64 -0.70
CA ASN A 25 9.03 5.30 -1.75
C ASN A 25 7.85 4.42 -2.17
N TYR A 26 6.87 4.29 -1.28
CA TYR A 26 5.68 3.48 -1.52
C TYR A 26 4.77 4.06 -2.62
N TRP A 27 5.03 5.28 -3.06
CA TRP A 27 4.35 5.88 -4.22
C TRP A 27 4.62 5.10 -5.50
N LEU A 28 5.69 4.29 -5.54
CA LEU A 28 5.97 3.39 -6.66
C LEU A 28 4.89 2.32 -6.84
N LEU A 29 4.12 2.06 -5.78
CA LEU A 29 3.05 1.05 -5.81
C LEU A 29 1.73 1.60 -6.38
N ILE A 30 1.65 2.89 -6.68
CA ILE A 30 0.43 3.47 -7.27
C ILE A 30 0.14 2.75 -8.59
N GLY A 31 -1.11 2.30 -8.75
CA GLY A 31 -1.52 1.51 -9.91
C GLY A 31 -1.45 0.00 -9.69
N GLN A 32 -0.82 -0.44 -8.61
CA GLN A 32 -0.72 -1.86 -8.31
C GLN A 32 -1.97 -2.36 -7.60
N ALA A 33 -2.36 -3.57 -7.93
CA ALA A 33 -3.53 -4.23 -7.34
C ALA A 33 -3.13 -5.03 -6.12
N GLY A 34 -4.07 -5.22 -5.22
CA GLY A 34 -3.89 -6.02 -4.03
C GLY A 34 -5.22 -6.41 -3.42
N GLU A 35 -5.16 -6.97 -2.23
CA GLU A 35 -6.32 -7.46 -1.51
C GLU A 35 -6.28 -6.99 -0.08
N VAL A 36 -7.41 -6.46 0.42
CA VAL A 36 -7.54 -6.08 1.82
C VAL A 36 -7.68 -7.35 2.64
N ILE A 37 -6.74 -7.60 3.55
CA ILE A 37 -6.69 -8.83 4.35
C ILE A 37 -6.95 -8.60 5.85
N ALA A 38 -7.19 -7.36 6.26
CA ALA A 38 -7.54 -7.05 7.64
C ALA A 38 -8.49 -5.84 7.65
N PRO A 39 -9.38 -5.76 8.67
CA PRO A 39 -10.32 -4.64 8.74
C PRO A 39 -9.62 -3.32 9.02
N ILE A 40 -10.35 -2.22 8.79
CA ILE A 40 -9.83 -0.89 9.03
C ILE A 40 -9.46 -0.72 10.50
N ASN A 41 -8.30 -0.11 10.75
CA ASN A 41 -7.83 0.13 12.11
C ASN A 41 -8.21 1.55 12.58
N GLU A 42 -7.79 1.90 13.78
CA GLU A 42 -8.07 3.21 14.40
C GLU A 42 -7.45 4.39 13.66
N ARG A 43 -6.48 4.14 12.78
CA ARG A 43 -5.82 5.17 11.96
C ARG A 43 -6.41 5.29 10.57
N SER A 44 -7.59 4.70 10.35
CA SER A 44 -8.28 4.67 9.05
C SER A 44 -7.46 3.94 7.97
N ARG A 45 -6.62 2.99 8.38
CA ARG A 45 -5.81 2.19 7.47
C ARG A 45 -6.28 0.75 7.45
N VAL A 46 -6.16 0.13 6.28
CA VAL A 46 -6.41 -1.31 6.10
C VAL A 46 -5.12 -1.98 5.68
N LEU A 47 -4.97 -3.26 6.00
CA LEU A 47 -3.81 -4.02 5.58
C LEU A 47 -4.07 -4.56 4.19
N VAL A 48 -3.24 -4.15 3.23
CA VAL A 48 -3.35 -4.56 1.83
C VAL A 48 -2.18 -5.45 1.49
N LYS A 49 -2.47 -6.64 0.97
CA LYS A 49 -1.46 -7.55 0.44
C LYS A 49 -1.40 -7.35 -1.07
N PHE A 50 -0.25 -6.88 -1.57
CA PHE A 50 -0.09 -6.59 -2.98
C PHE A 50 0.19 -7.85 -3.78
N GLU A 51 -0.31 -7.90 -5.01
CA GLU A 51 -0.09 -9.04 -5.92
C GLU A 51 1.37 -9.18 -6.31
N ARG A 52 2.03 -8.04 -6.56
CA ARG A 52 3.45 -8.01 -6.85
C ARG A 52 4.24 -7.89 -5.57
N SER A 53 5.44 -8.50 -5.56
CA SER A 53 6.32 -8.41 -4.42
C SER A 53 6.70 -6.94 -4.16
N VAL A 54 6.44 -6.46 -2.95
CA VAL A 54 6.84 -5.12 -2.52
C VAL A 54 8.35 -4.97 -2.62
N SER A 55 9.09 -6.02 -2.31
CA SER A 55 10.56 -6.00 -2.39
C SER A 55 11.07 -5.90 -3.82
N SER A 56 10.28 -6.28 -4.83
CA SER A 56 10.69 -6.15 -6.24
C SER A 56 10.78 -4.69 -6.66
N PHE A 57 10.17 -3.78 -5.90
CA PHE A 57 10.29 -2.34 -6.12
C PHE A 57 11.41 -1.70 -5.28
N GLY A 58 12.17 -2.53 -4.56
CA GLY A 58 13.21 -2.04 -3.66
C GLY A 58 12.66 -1.49 -2.35
N LEU A 59 11.44 -1.83 -1.98
CA LEU A 59 10.76 -1.28 -0.81
C LEU A 59 10.81 -2.25 0.37
N TYR A 60 10.87 -1.69 1.58
CA TYR A 60 10.80 -2.46 2.81
C TYR A 60 9.36 -2.80 3.17
N CYS A 61 9.16 -4.04 3.61
CA CYS A 61 7.90 -4.48 4.19
C CYS A 61 8.16 -4.84 5.65
N HIS A 62 7.59 -4.06 6.57
CA HIS A 62 7.82 -4.22 8.01
C HIS A 62 6.73 -5.04 8.71
N ASN A 63 5.76 -5.54 7.96
CA ASN A 63 4.64 -6.30 8.52
C ASN A 63 4.95 -7.79 8.55
N GLU A 64 4.28 -8.52 9.45
CA GLU A 64 4.43 -9.96 9.56
C GLU A 64 4.00 -10.69 8.27
N VAL A 65 2.97 -10.17 7.62
CA VAL A 65 2.50 -10.71 6.34
C VAL A 65 3.36 -10.13 5.23
N GLU A 66 4.01 -11.01 4.47
CA GLU A 66 4.86 -10.60 3.36
C GLU A 66 4.05 -9.85 2.30
N ASN A 67 4.65 -8.83 1.72
CA ASN A 67 4.07 -7.99 0.65
C ASN A 67 2.83 -7.21 1.09
N SER A 68 2.68 -6.94 2.38
CA SER A 68 1.54 -6.20 2.90
C SER A 68 1.96 -4.86 3.49
N LEU A 69 1.06 -3.88 3.36
CA LEU A 69 1.25 -2.54 3.89
C LEU A 69 -0.06 -2.03 4.45
N PHE A 70 0.02 -1.20 5.50
CA PHE A 70 -1.13 -0.48 6.03
C PHE A 70 -1.34 0.77 5.18
N ILE A 71 -2.47 0.81 4.47
CA ILE A 71 -2.81 1.86 3.51
C ILE A 71 -4.07 2.59 3.97
N LEU A 72 -4.09 3.92 3.86
CA LEU A 72 -5.30 4.69 4.15
C LEU A 72 -6.43 4.21 3.22
N GLU A 73 -7.60 4.01 3.79
CA GLU A 73 -8.77 3.58 3.02
C GLU A 73 -9.03 4.53 1.85
N SER A 74 -8.82 5.83 2.06
CA SER A 74 -9.02 6.86 1.03
C SER A 74 -8.00 6.81 -0.11
N ASP A 75 -6.90 6.07 0.06
CA ASP A 75 -5.87 5.91 -0.97
C ASP A 75 -6.19 4.75 -1.92
N LEU A 76 -7.28 4.04 -1.68
CA LEU A 76 -7.64 2.85 -2.44
C LEU A 76 -8.89 3.08 -3.27
N GLU A 77 -8.95 2.38 -4.40
CA GLU A 77 -10.13 2.31 -5.25
C GLU A 77 -10.47 0.83 -5.49
N SER A 78 -11.72 0.56 -5.85
CA SER A 78 -12.14 -0.80 -6.19
C SER A 78 -11.44 -1.27 -7.46
N HIS A 79 -11.09 -2.53 -7.45
CA HIS A 79 -10.38 -3.13 -8.59
C HIS A 79 -11.22 -4.19 -9.27
#